data_e576921bea6496989909c6b124fdda71
#
_entry.id   e576921bea6496989909c6b124fdda71
#
_cell.length_a   1.000
_cell.length_b   1.000
_cell.length_c   1.000
_cell.angle_alpha   90.00
_cell.angle_beta   90.00
_cell.angle_gamma   90.00
#
_symmetry.space_group_name_H-M   'P 1'
#
loop_
_entity.id
_entity.type
_entity.pdbx_description
1 polymer ?
#
loop_
_entity_poly.entity_id
_entity_poly.type
_entity_poly.pdbx_seq_one_letter_code
_entity_poly.pdbx_strand_id
1 'polypeptide(L)'
;MARRSIEVPGLRHSAPIPQASVVGNLLASGGISPVDPETGTTPDGTDEQVAMAFANVRRVLAAAGGSVGDIVKCTVFVQDRAIRPVVDKYWVEMFPDEASRPARHMLRTELQGRTQLQLEILAVLRQG
;
A
#
# COMPACT_ATOMS: atom_id res chain seq x y z
N MET A 1 4.64 20.44 15.30
CA MET A 1 3.52 19.49 15.15
C MET A 1 3.96 18.07 15.47
N ALA A 2 3.07 17.36 16.13
CA ALA A 2 3.38 16.00 16.57
C ALA A 2 3.26 15.00 15.42
N ARG A 3 4.12 14.00 15.47
CA ARG A 3 4.00 12.86 14.56
C ARG A 3 2.85 11.98 15.02
N ARG A 4 2.08 11.50 14.06
CA ARG A 4 0.92 10.65 14.31
C ARG A 4 1.15 9.28 13.64
N SER A 5 1.13 8.21 14.44
CA SER A 5 1.21 6.84 13.91
C SER A 5 -0.16 6.41 13.42
N ILE A 6 -0.18 5.72 12.29
CA ILE A 6 -1.40 5.21 11.68
C ILE A 6 -1.41 3.70 11.79
N GLU A 7 -2.46 3.16 12.40
CA GLU A 7 -2.66 1.73 12.53
C GLU A 7 -3.96 1.31 11.88
N VAL A 8 -3.97 0.13 11.32
CA VAL A 8 -5.16 -0.50 10.75
C VAL A 8 -5.39 -1.80 11.48
N PRO A 9 -6.58 -2.01 12.08
CA PRO A 9 -6.87 -3.28 12.77
C PRO A 9 -6.65 -4.46 11.82
N GLY A 10 -5.95 -5.46 12.30
CA GLY A 10 -5.63 -6.66 11.51
C GLY A 10 -4.37 -6.56 10.66
N LEU A 11 -3.79 -5.37 10.52
CA LEU A 11 -2.55 -5.19 9.76
C LEU A 11 -1.35 -4.88 10.64
N ARG A 12 -1.51 -4.97 11.94
CA ARG A 12 -0.46 -4.60 12.88
C ARG A 12 0.78 -5.47 12.72
N HIS A 13 1.94 -4.81 12.68
CA HIS A 13 3.23 -5.51 12.63
C HIS A 13 3.57 -6.16 13.97
N SER A 14 4.34 -7.25 13.93
CA SER A 14 4.93 -7.80 15.15
C SER A 14 6.06 -6.90 15.66
N ALA A 15 6.73 -6.19 14.75
CA ALA A 15 7.74 -5.20 15.09
C ALA A 15 7.06 -3.94 15.66
N PRO A 16 7.79 -3.12 16.45
CA PRO A 16 7.21 -1.90 17.06
C PRO A 16 7.17 -0.74 16.05
N ILE A 17 6.49 -0.94 14.93
CA ILE A 17 6.34 0.06 13.88
C ILE A 17 4.88 0.16 13.45
N PRO A 18 4.39 1.37 13.11
CA PRO A 18 3.04 1.56 12.60
C PRO A 18 2.96 1.20 11.11
N GLN A 19 1.76 1.18 10.56
CA GLN A 19 1.54 1.03 9.13
C GLN A 19 2.03 2.26 8.36
N ALA A 20 1.84 3.43 8.94
CA ALA A 20 2.25 4.69 8.34
C ALA A 20 2.46 5.74 9.42
N SER A 21 3.11 6.82 9.06
CA SER A 21 3.31 7.99 9.92
C SER A 21 2.85 9.24 9.18
N VAL A 22 2.32 10.19 9.94
CA VAL A 22 1.91 11.49 9.40
C VAL A 22 2.57 12.58 10.20
N VAL A 23 3.19 13.53 9.50
CA VAL A 23 3.69 14.78 10.07
C VAL A 23 3.09 15.91 9.24
N GLY A 24 2.33 16.79 9.87
CA GLY A 24 1.59 17.79 9.13
C GLY A 24 0.57 17.11 8.23
N ASN A 25 0.71 17.30 6.92
CA ASN A 25 -0.13 16.64 5.94
C ASN A 25 0.61 15.58 5.11
N LEU A 26 1.87 15.30 5.46
CA LEU A 26 2.66 14.30 4.75
C LEU A 26 2.50 12.94 5.41
N LEU A 27 2.07 11.96 4.63
CA LEU A 27 1.99 10.56 5.05
C LEU A 27 3.07 9.75 4.35
N ALA A 28 3.79 8.96 5.12
CA ALA A 28 4.71 7.96 4.58
C ALA A 28 4.36 6.61 5.20
N SER A 29 4.16 5.60 4.36
CA SER A 29 3.87 4.26 4.87
C SER A 29 5.14 3.43 5.00
N GLY A 30 5.07 2.38 5.82
CA GLY A 30 5.98 1.25 5.75
C GLY A 30 5.54 0.32 4.62
N GLY A 31 6.03 -0.92 4.64
CA GLY A 31 5.62 -1.91 3.65
C GLY A 31 4.19 -2.37 3.89
N ILE A 32 3.34 -2.20 2.89
CA ILE A 32 1.94 -2.63 2.95
C ILE A 32 1.85 -3.99 2.26
N SER A 33 1.60 -5.02 3.05
CA SER A 33 1.59 -6.42 2.60
C SER A 33 0.18 -6.88 2.22
N PRO A 34 0.08 -7.97 1.42
CA PRO A 34 -1.22 -8.49 0.99
C PRO A 34 -1.89 -9.39 2.05
N VAL A 35 -1.83 -8.98 3.30
CA VAL A 35 -2.48 -9.72 4.39
C VAL A 35 -3.95 -9.33 4.47
N ASP A 36 -4.82 -10.33 4.54
CA ASP A 36 -6.24 -10.08 4.79
C ASP A 36 -6.40 -9.70 6.26
N PRO A 37 -6.84 -8.47 6.57
CA PRO A 37 -6.93 -8.03 7.96
C PRO A 37 -7.98 -8.77 8.77
N GLU A 38 -8.94 -9.44 8.14
CA GLU A 38 -9.97 -10.20 8.84
C GLU A 38 -9.48 -11.57 9.29
N THR A 39 -8.60 -12.19 8.50
CA THR A 39 -8.13 -13.55 8.78
C THR A 39 -6.69 -13.61 9.26
N GLY A 40 -5.91 -12.57 8.99
CA GLY A 40 -4.47 -12.54 9.29
C GLY A 40 -3.64 -13.37 8.33
N THR A 41 -4.22 -13.82 7.21
CA THR A 41 -3.53 -14.67 6.25
C THR A 41 -3.29 -13.97 4.93
N THR A 42 -2.27 -14.45 4.20
CA THR A 42 -1.96 -13.96 2.86
C THR A 42 -2.58 -14.90 1.84
N PRO A 43 -3.35 -14.38 0.87
CA PRO A 43 -3.91 -15.22 -0.19
C PRO A 43 -2.82 -15.96 -0.97
N ASP A 44 -3.17 -17.13 -1.53
CA ASP A 44 -2.21 -17.93 -2.29
C ASP A 44 -1.97 -17.40 -3.69
N GLY A 45 -3.02 -16.94 -4.37
CA GLY A 45 -2.94 -16.55 -5.76
C GLY A 45 -2.36 -15.16 -5.98
N THR A 46 -1.72 -14.96 -7.13
CA THR A 46 -1.13 -13.67 -7.48
C THR A 46 -2.19 -12.58 -7.58
N ASP A 47 -3.29 -12.85 -8.30
CA ASP A 47 -4.35 -11.85 -8.47
C ASP A 47 -4.91 -11.43 -7.11
N GLU A 48 -5.20 -12.39 -6.25
CA GLU A 48 -5.75 -12.14 -4.93
C GLU A 48 -4.79 -11.36 -4.04
N GLN A 49 -3.48 -11.67 -4.12
CA GLN A 49 -2.49 -10.92 -3.36
C GLN A 49 -2.41 -9.47 -3.81
N VAL A 50 -2.37 -9.24 -5.13
CA VAL A 50 -2.29 -7.88 -5.66
C VAL A 50 -3.53 -7.09 -5.28
N ALA A 51 -4.71 -7.69 -5.46
CA ALA A 51 -5.97 -7.05 -5.06
C ALA A 51 -5.97 -6.68 -3.57
N MET A 52 -5.50 -7.59 -2.71
CA MET A 52 -5.47 -7.36 -1.28
C MET A 52 -4.49 -6.25 -0.90
N ALA A 53 -3.31 -6.22 -1.53
CA ALA A 53 -2.33 -5.17 -1.25
C ALA A 53 -2.89 -3.79 -1.58
N PHE A 54 -3.55 -3.65 -2.74
CA PHE A 54 -4.18 -2.38 -3.12
C PHE A 54 -5.35 -2.04 -2.18
N ALA A 55 -6.13 -3.02 -1.76
CA ALA A 55 -7.19 -2.79 -0.77
C ALA A 55 -6.60 -2.29 0.56
N ASN A 56 -5.45 -2.83 0.97
CA ASN A 56 -4.80 -2.40 2.20
C ASN A 56 -4.25 -0.98 2.10
N VAL A 57 -3.82 -0.54 0.90
CA VAL A 57 -3.46 0.87 0.68
C VAL A 57 -4.65 1.77 1.00
N ARG A 58 -5.84 1.40 0.53
CA ARG A 58 -7.06 2.17 0.83
C ARG A 58 -7.36 2.19 2.34
N ARG A 59 -7.14 1.07 3.02
CA ARG A 59 -7.36 1.00 4.47
C ARG A 59 -6.41 1.90 5.25
N VAL A 60 -5.13 1.94 4.85
CA VAL A 60 -4.14 2.82 5.48
C VAL A 60 -4.53 4.28 5.28
N LEU A 61 -4.90 4.65 4.05
CA LEU A 61 -5.31 6.02 3.74
C LEU A 61 -6.56 6.40 4.53
N ALA A 62 -7.56 5.53 4.58
CA ALA A 62 -8.79 5.80 5.34
C ALA A 62 -8.51 6.00 6.82
N ALA A 63 -7.61 5.19 7.39
CA ALA A 63 -7.23 5.33 8.80
C ALA A 63 -6.54 6.67 9.07
N ALA A 64 -5.91 7.26 8.08
CA ALA A 64 -5.23 8.56 8.18
C ALA A 64 -6.14 9.74 7.80
N GLY A 65 -7.36 9.47 7.33
CA GLY A 65 -8.28 10.51 6.87
C GLY A 65 -8.02 10.95 5.44
N GLY A 66 -7.34 10.13 4.66
CA GLY A 66 -7.00 10.44 3.27
C GLY A 66 -7.72 9.55 2.27
N SER A 67 -7.36 9.72 1.01
CA SER A 67 -7.92 8.95 -0.10
C SER A 67 -6.85 8.68 -1.15
N VAL A 68 -7.17 7.83 -2.14
CA VAL A 68 -6.22 7.48 -3.20
C VAL A 68 -5.77 8.69 -4.00
N GLY A 69 -6.60 9.74 -4.09
CA GLY A 69 -6.22 10.98 -4.76
C GLY A 69 -5.10 11.76 -4.08
N ASP A 70 -4.77 11.41 -2.84
CA ASP A 70 -3.71 12.04 -2.08
C ASP A 70 -2.34 11.42 -2.32
N ILE A 71 -2.28 10.24 -2.95
CA ILE A 71 -1.02 9.53 -3.17
C ILE A 71 -0.16 10.27 -4.20
N VAL A 72 1.09 10.51 -3.84
CA VAL A 72 2.07 11.16 -4.71
C VAL A 72 2.95 10.13 -5.40
N LYS A 73 3.33 9.11 -4.65
CA LYS A 73 4.22 8.05 -5.16
C LYS A 73 3.86 6.72 -4.52
N CYS A 74 3.94 5.67 -5.33
CA CYS A 74 3.82 4.30 -4.88
C CYS A 74 5.05 3.52 -5.32
N THR A 75 5.76 2.90 -4.38
CA THR A 75 6.83 1.96 -4.69
C THR A 75 6.27 0.55 -4.57
N VAL A 76 6.48 -0.24 -5.61
CA VAL A 76 5.99 -1.63 -5.67
C VAL A 76 7.19 -2.55 -5.57
N PHE A 77 7.28 -3.29 -4.45
CA PHE A 77 8.31 -4.30 -4.26
C PHE A 77 7.74 -5.65 -4.68
N VAL A 78 8.45 -6.37 -5.54
CA VAL A 78 8.00 -7.66 -6.06
C VAL A 78 9.09 -8.70 -5.93
N GLN A 79 8.69 -9.97 -5.69
CA GLN A 79 9.61 -11.11 -5.77
C GLN A 79 10.00 -11.38 -7.21
N ASP A 80 9.03 -11.29 -8.12
CA ASP A 80 9.19 -11.61 -9.53
C ASP A 80 8.48 -10.54 -10.35
N ARG A 81 9.23 -9.91 -11.27
CA ARG A 81 8.66 -8.89 -12.16
C ARG A 81 7.61 -9.42 -13.12
N ALA A 82 7.50 -10.74 -13.26
CA ALA A 82 6.50 -11.35 -14.11
C ALA A 82 5.07 -11.03 -13.68
N ILE A 83 4.85 -10.60 -12.42
CA ILE A 83 3.51 -10.22 -11.96
C ILE A 83 3.10 -8.81 -12.37
N ARG A 84 3.96 -8.08 -13.07
CA ARG A 84 3.69 -6.71 -13.50
C ARG A 84 2.33 -6.51 -14.19
N PRO A 85 1.90 -7.38 -15.12
CA PRO A 85 0.59 -7.20 -15.75
C PRO A 85 -0.57 -7.23 -14.75
N VAL A 86 -0.45 -8.03 -13.68
CA VAL A 86 -1.47 -8.08 -12.63
C VAL A 86 -1.44 -6.79 -11.81
N VAL A 87 -0.25 -6.30 -11.48
CA VAL A 87 -0.10 -5.01 -10.78
C VAL A 87 -0.72 -3.89 -11.62
N ASP A 88 -0.42 -3.85 -12.92
CA ASP A 88 -0.94 -2.81 -13.82
C ASP A 88 -2.46 -2.84 -13.90
N LYS A 89 -3.07 -4.02 -13.86
CA LYS A 89 -4.53 -4.16 -13.85
C LYS A 89 -5.17 -3.41 -12.66
N TYR A 90 -4.66 -3.65 -11.46
CA TYR A 90 -5.20 -3.00 -10.25
C TYR A 90 -4.77 -1.54 -10.14
N TRP A 91 -3.61 -1.19 -10.70
CA TRP A 91 -3.15 0.18 -10.77
C TRP A 91 -4.11 1.05 -11.60
N VAL A 92 -4.46 0.60 -12.80
CA VAL A 92 -5.38 1.32 -13.68
C VAL A 92 -6.78 1.40 -13.07
N GLU A 93 -7.19 0.36 -12.36
CA GLU A 93 -8.47 0.36 -11.66
C GLU A 93 -8.51 1.40 -10.54
N MET A 94 -7.43 1.54 -9.78
CA MET A 94 -7.33 2.53 -8.72
C MET A 94 -7.13 3.95 -9.26
N PHE A 95 -6.39 4.09 -10.36
CA PHE A 95 -6.06 5.38 -10.97
C PHE A 95 -6.45 5.37 -12.45
N PRO A 96 -7.76 5.46 -12.74
CA PRO A 96 -8.23 5.34 -14.13
C PRO A 96 -7.89 6.54 -15.02
N ASP A 97 -7.75 7.74 -14.43
CA ASP A 97 -7.42 8.95 -15.21
C ASP A 97 -5.91 9.00 -15.43
N GLU A 98 -5.48 8.78 -16.67
CA GLU A 98 -4.05 8.76 -16.99
C GLU A 98 -3.34 10.09 -16.78
N ALA A 99 -4.09 11.19 -16.71
CA ALA A 99 -3.55 12.50 -16.42
C ALA A 99 -3.36 12.75 -14.91
N SER A 100 -3.83 11.81 -14.07
CA SER A 100 -3.83 11.97 -12.61
C SER A 100 -3.45 10.65 -11.94
N ARG A 101 -2.21 10.24 -12.14
CA ARG A 101 -1.65 9.03 -11.53
C ARG A 101 -0.44 9.38 -10.67
N PRO A 102 -0.24 8.70 -9.55
CA PRO A 102 1.01 8.86 -8.79
C PRO A 102 2.21 8.38 -9.59
N ALA A 103 3.38 8.87 -9.25
CA ALA A 103 4.62 8.25 -9.73
C ALA A 103 4.72 6.83 -9.15
N ARG A 104 5.32 5.92 -9.92
CA ARG A 104 5.49 4.54 -9.48
C ARG A 104 6.89 4.05 -9.81
N HIS A 105 7.46 3.28 -8.89
CA HIS A 105 8.73 2.58 -9.10
C HIS A 105 8.51 1.12 -8.70
N MET A 106 8.87 0.18 -9.57
CA MET A 106 8.79 -1.24 -9.27
C MET A 106 10.20 -1.78 -9.06
N LEU A 107 10.44 -2.39 -7.90
CA LEU A 107 11.74 -2.90 -7.51
C LEU A 107 11.62 -4.39 -7.17
N ARG A 108 12.52 -5.19 -7.71
CA ARG A 108 12.60 -6.60 -7.35
C ARG A 108 13.37 -6.74 -6.05
N THR A 109 12.83 -7.50 -5.10
CA THR A 109 13.48 -7.77 -3.83
C THR A 109 12.97 -9.09 -3.24
N GLU A 110 13.73 -9.63 -2.30
CA GLU A 110 13.28 -10.78 -1.53
C GLU A 110 12.19 -10.35 -0.55
N LEU A 111 11.11 -11.13 -0.49
CA LEU A 111 10.01 -10.91 0.44
C LEU A 111 9.79 -12.19 1.23
N GLN A 112 9.20 -12.06 2.42
CA GLN A 112 9.04 -13.18 3.33
C GLN A 112 7.93 -14.14 2.91
N GLY A 113 8.18 -15.43 3.12
CA GLY A 113 7.20 -16.47 2.91
C GLY A 113 6.67 -16.47 1.48
N ARG A 114 5.35 -16.51 1.34
CA ARG A 114 4.71 -16.51 0.02
C ARG A 114 4.28 -15.12 -0.45
N THR A 115 4.70 -14.07 0.24
CA THR A 115 4.38 -12.69 -0.15
C THR A 115 5.01 -12.39 -1.50
N GLN A 116 4.19 -12.03 -2.48
CA GLN A 116 4.65 -11.75 -3.83
C GLN A 116 4.91 -10.27 -4.08
N LEU A 117 4.30 -9.40 -3.27
CA LEU A 117 4.52 -7.97 -3.39
C LEU A 117 4.30 -7.26 -2.07
N GLN A 118 4.88 -6.07 -1.96
CA GLN A 118 4.57 -5.09 -0.93
C GLN A 118 4.48 -3.72 -1.59
N LEU A 119 3.64 -2.87 -1.06
CA LEU A 119 3.48 -1.50 -1.55
C LEU A 119 3.92 -0.52 -0.48
N GLU A 120 4.46 0.61 -0.94
CA GLU A 120 4.88 1.69 -0.06
C GLU A 120 4.42 3.00 -0.68
N ILE A 121 3.77 3.86 0.09
CA ILE A 121 3.21 5.09 -0.46
C ILE A 121 3.71 6.32 0.26
N LEU A 122 3.79 7.41 -0.51
CA LEU A 122 3.89 8.77 0.00
C LEU A 122 2.62 9.48 -0.42
N ALA A 123 1.98 10.19 0.51
CA ALA A 123 0.75 10.91 0.23
C ALA A 123 0.76 12.25 0.92
N VAL A 124 0.05 13.20 0.32
CA VAL A 124 -0.19 14.51 0.93
C VAL A 124 -1.68 14.57 1.24
N LEU A 125 -2.00 14.55 2.53
CA LEU A 125 -3.40 14.54 2.97
C LEU A 125 -4.01 15.91 2.74
N ARG A 126 -4.97 15.95 1.84
CA ARG A 126 -5.69 17.18 1.53
C ARG A 126 -6.98 17.19 2.30
N GLN A 127 -7.01 17.97 3.33
CA GLN A 127 -8.19 18.11 4.16
C GLN A 127 -9.29 18.78 3.37
N GLY A 128 -10.41 18.12 3.27
CA GLY A 128 -11.60 18.75 2.71
C GLY A 128 -12.14 19.79 3.63
#